data_1d818686967e176d28d882776378a315
#
_entry.id   1d818686967e176d28d882776378a315
#
_cell.length_a   1.000
_cell.length_b   1.000
_cell.length_c   1.000
_cell.angle_alpha   90.00
_cell.angle_beta   90.00
_cell.angle_gamma   90.00
#
_symmetry.space_group_name_H-M   'P 1'
#
loop_
_entity.id
_entity.type
_entity.pdbx_description
1 polymer ?
#
loop_
_entity_poly.entity_id
_entity_poly.type
_entity_poly.pdbx_seq_one_letter_code
_entity_poly.pdbx_strand_id
1 'polypeptide(L)'
;MSYALFDINQPLDFTAHPEAGYDLIVAVNVLHDASHVVQTLRRLKLLLKAGGRLLIVEATERNSVFQLASVGFIEGLSGYRDFRRRDEKPMLTRSAWQEVLVQAGFANELAWPAQESSPLRQHLLVARSPGVNRPDKKAVSRYLQQRFGTG
;
A
#
# COMPACT_ATOMS: atom_id res chain seq x y z
N MET A 1 -15.79 5.91 18.69
CA MET A 1 -14.56 5.63 17.92
C MET A 1 -14.25 4.17 18.12
N SER A 2 -14.12 3.39 17.06
CA SER A 2 -13.73 1.97 17.10
C SER A 2 -12.36 1.82 16.45
N TYR A 3 -11.59 0.84 16.89
CA TYR A 3 -10.31 0.49 16.28
C TYR A 3 -10.20 -1.04 16.21
N ALA A 4 -9.43 -1.51 15.23
CA ALA A 4 -9.14 -2.91 15.03
C ALA A 4 -7.67 -3.07 14.66
N LEU A 5 -7.12 -4.23 14.96
CA LEU A 5 -5.77 -4.58 14.54
C LEU A 5 -5.79 -4.83 13.02
N PHE A 6 -4.81 -4.26 12.31
CA PHE A 6 -4.60 -4.50 10.89
C PHE A 6 -3.17 -4.96 10.65
N ASP A 7 -3.00 -6.24 10.32
CA ASP A 7 -1.69 -6.79 9.93
C ASP A 7 -1.49 -6.64 8.42
N ILE A 8 -0.52 -5.81 8.03
CA ILE A 8 -0.22 -5.52 6.62
C ILE A 8 0.27 -6.74 5.84
N ASN A 9 0.71 -7.79 6.51
CA ASN A 9 1.25 -9.02 5.92
C ASN A 9 0.22 -10.15 5.79
N GLN A 10 -0.94 -10.02 6.43
CA GLN A 10 -2.01 -11.01 6.36
C GLN A 10 -3.01 -10.70 5.25
N PRO A 11 -3.79 -11.69 4.78
CA PRO A 11 -4.95 -11.46 3.94
C PRO A 11 -5.94 -10.49 4.59
N LEU A 12 -6.70 -9.75 3.74
CA LEU A 12 -7.74 -8.85 4.25
C LEU A 12 -8.87 -9.63 4.90
N ASP A 13 -9.24 -9.20 6.09
CA ASP A 13 -10.50 -9.59 6.71
C ASP A 13 -11.56 -8.51 6.46
N PHE A 14 -12.44 -8.77 5.51
CA PHE A 14 -13.51 -7.84 5.14
C PHE A 14 -14.65 -7.78 6.18
N THR A 15 -14.65 -8.63 7.19
CA THR A 15 -15.59 -8.53 8.31
C THR A 15 -15.16 -7.45 9.29
N ALA A 16 -13.86 -7.32 9.50
CA ALA A 16 -13.27 -6.27 10.33
C ALA A 16 -13.03 -4.97 9.56
N HIS A 17 -12.70 -5.07 8.26
CA HIS A 17 -12.35 -3.94 7.40
C HIS A 17 -13.19 -3.98 6.11
N PRO A 18 -14.26 -3.17 6.03
CA PRO A 18 -15.17 -3.21 4.89
C PRO A 18 -14.48 -2.80 3.59
N GLU A 19 -14.74 -3.57 2.54
CA GLU A 19 -14.27 -3.28 1.20
C GLU A 19 -14.83 -1.94 0.70
N ALA A 20 -13.97 -1.08 0.12
CA ALA A 20 -14.33 0.27 -0.31
C ALA A 20 -15.03 1.09 0.80
N GLY A 21 -14.61 0.90 2.05
CA GLY A 21 -15.21 1.53 3.22
C GLY A 21 -14.58 2.88 3.60
N TYR A 22 -13.34 3.13 3.17
CA TYR A 22 -12.56 4.26 3.64
C TYR A 22 -12.36 5.34 2.58
N ASP A 23 -12.48 6.59 2.99
CA ASP A 23 -12.13 7.76 2.15
C ASP A 23 -10.64 8.08 2.23
N LEU A 24 -10.02 7.76 3.37
CA LEU A 24 -8.61 8.00 3.64
C LEU A 24 -8.02 6.84 4.44
N ILE A 25 -6.84 6.38 4.02
CA ILE A 25 -5.96 5.51 4.79
C ILE A 25 -4.67 6.28 5.05
N VAL A 26 -4.20 6.26 6.28
CA VAL A 26 -2.94 6.88 6.69
C VAL A 26 -1.99 5.79 7.19
N ALA A 27 -0.81 5.74 6.59
CA ALA A 27 0.25 4.79 6.94
C ALA A 27 1.54 5.57 7.27
N VAL A 28 2.00 5.46 8.51
CA VAL A 28 3.18 6.18 8.99
C VAL A 28 4.22 5.20 9.49
N ASN A 29 5.36 5.14 8.80
CA ASN A 29 6.50 4.26 9.13
C ASN A 29 6.06 2.80 9.41
N VAL A 30 5.27 2.22 8.52
CA VAL A 30 4.75 0.86 8.65
C VAL A 30 4.85 0.06 7.35
N LEU A 31 4.74 0.69 6.20
CA LEU A 31 4.68 -0.03 4.92
C LEU A 31 6.04 -0.57 4.48
N HIS A 32 7.13 -0.03 5.03
CA HIS A 32 8.46 -0.60 4.81
C HIS A 32 8.58 -2.03 5.37
N ASP A 33 7.79 -2.42 6.38
CA ASP A 33 7.79 -3.78 6.94
C ASP A 33 6.93 -4.78 6.14
N ALA A 34 6.25 -4.33 5.10
CA ALA A 34 5.48 -5.22 4.26
C ALA A 34 6.39 -6.26 3.58
N SER A 35 6.08 -7.56 3.71
CA SER A 35 6.85 -8.61 3.02
C SER A 35 6.75 -8.51 1.49
N HIS A 36 5.61 -8.03 0.97
CA HIS A 36 5.36 -7.76 -0.45
C HIS A 36 4.69 -6.40 -0.62
N VAL A 37 5.47 -5.33 -0.73
CA VAL A 37 4.97 -3.95 -0.71
C VAL A 37 3.87 -3.69 -1.76
N VAL A 38 4.04 -4.14 -3.00
CA VAL A 38 3.05 -3.94 -4.06
C VAL A 38 1.75 -4.71 -3.76
N GLN A 39 1.83 -5.90 -3.19
CA GLN A 39 0.64 -6.67 -2.79
C GLN A 39 -0.10 -6.00 -1.63
N THR A 40 0.63 -5.53 -0.63
CA THR A 40 0.06 -4.77 0.49
C THR A 40 -0.65 -3.51 -0.01
N LEU A 41 -0.02 -2.74 -0.89
CA LEU A 41 -0.64 -1.56 -1.51
C LEU A 41 -1.92 -1.93 -2.29
N ARG A 42 -1.92 -3.04 -3.03
CA ARG A 42 -3.14 -3.52 -3.72
C ARG A 42 -4.25 -3.88 -2.74
N ARG A 43 -3.92 -4.48 -1.58
CA ARG A 43 -4.90 -4.76 -0.52
C ARG A 43 -5.47 -3.46 0.05
N LEU A 44 -4.62 -2.50 0.40
CA LEU A 44 -5.07 -1.19 0.88
C LEU A 44 -5.98 -0.48 -0.13
N LYS A 45 -5.70 -0.63 -1.43
CA LYS A 45 -6.57 -0.08 -2.48
C LYS A 45 -7.97 -0.68 -2.47
N LEU A 46 -8.13 -1.97 -2.12
CA LEU A 46 -9.45 -2.60 -2.02
C LEU A 46 -10.28 -2.01 -0.88
N LEU A 47 -9.64 -1.53 0.17
CA LEU A 47 -10.31 -0.90 1.31
C LEU A 47 -10.74 0.55 1.01
N LEU A 48 -10.10 1.21 0.05
CA LEU A 48 -10.40 2.59 -0.33
C LEU A 48 -11.61 2.67 -1.27
N LYS A 49 -12.43 3.66 -1.05
CA LYS A 49 -13.45 4.08 -2.02
C LYS A 49 -12.81 4.55 -3.33
N ALA A 50 -13.60 4.59 -4.39
CA ALA A 50 -13.21 5.28 -5.62
C ALA A 50 -12.92 6.76 -5.30
N GLY A 51 -11.75 7.26 -5.70
CA GLY A 51 -11.29 8.60 -5.35
C GLY A 51 -10.72 8.74 -3.93
N GLY A 52 -10.77 7.70 -3.10
CA GLY A 52 -10.15 7.69 -1.78
C GLY A 52 -8.63 7.80 -1.84
N ARG A 53 -8.01 8.24 -0.77
CA ARG A 53 -6.57 8.55 -0.72
C ARG A 53 -5.82 7.67 0.25
N LEU A 54 -4.62 7.28 -0.15
CA LEU A 54 -3.61 6.70 0.70
C LEU A 54 -2.55 7.77 0.97
N LEU A 55 -2.37 8.13 2.24
CA LEU A 55 -1.35 9.04 2.72
C LEU A 55 -0.26 8.20 3.40
N ILE A 56 0.97 8.33 2.93
CA ILE A 56 2.11 7.58 3.41
C ILE A 56 3.16 8.55 3.94
N VAL A 57 3.67 8.30 5.13
CA VAL A 57 4.88 8.94 5.64
C VAL A 57 5.91 7.85 5.88
N GLU A 58 7.02 7.89 5.15
CA GLU A 58 8.05 6.84 5.21
C GLU A 58 9.46 7.42 5.15
N ALA A 59 10.38 6.74 5.82
CA ALA A 59 11.79 6.98 5.66
C ALA A 59 12.23 6.56 4.25
N THR A 60 12.91 7.46 3.54
CA THR A 60 13.25 7.27 2.12
C THR A 60 14.74 7.36 1.81
N GLU A 61 15.54 7.75 2.78
CA GLU A 61 16.98 7.84 2.61
C GLU A 61 17.73 6.66 3.22
N ARG A 62 18.72 6.20 2.49
CA ARG A 62 19.45 4.97 2.70
C ARG A 62 20.52 4.98 3.78
N ASN A 63 21.03 6.13 4.18
CA ASN A 63 22.34 6.23 4.83
C ASN A 63 22.33 6.98 6.16
N SER A 64 21.63 6.41 7.13
CA SER A 64 22.08 6.65 8.49
C SER A 64 22.65 5.33 9.02
N VAL A 65 23.95 5.32 9.28
CA VAL A 65 24.61 4.25 10.06
C VAL A 65 23.83 3.97 11.35
N PHE A 66 23.19 5.00 11.90
CA PHE A 66 22.29 4.93 13.03
C PHE A 66 21.00 4.16 12.72
N GLN A 67 20.41 4.34 11.56
CA GLN A 67 19.24 3.57 11.12
C GLN A 67 19.61 2.11 10.83
N LEU A 68 20.73 1.87 10.18
CA LEU A 68 21.24 0.50 9.96
C LEU A 68 21.54 -0.22 11.28
N ALA A 69 22.10 0.48 12.26
CA ALA A 69 22.38 -0.10 13.56
C ALA A 69 21.11 -0.35 14.40
N SER A 70 20.13 0.55 14.36
CA SER A 70 18.86 0.39 15.08
C SER A 70 17.91 -0.57 14.37
N VAL A 71 17.87 -0.56 13.05
CA VAL A 71 17.01 -1.37 12.18
C VAL A 71 17.51 -2.82 12.09
N GLY A 72 18.83 -3.06 12.16
CA GLY A 72 19.39 -4.41 12.20
C GLY A 72 19.03 -5.21 13.45
N PHE A 73 18.54 -4.55 14.51
CA PHE A 73 18.06 -5.19 15.76
C PHE A 73 16.53 -5.28 15.86
N ILE A 74 15.79 -4.69 14.91
CA ILE A 74 14.32 -4.77 14.89
C ILE A 74 13.93 -5.97 14.02
N GLU A 75 13.33 -6.98 14.64
CA GLU A 75 12.67 -8.07 13.92
C GLU A 75 11.62 -7.47 12.98
N GLY A 76 11.73 -7.72 11.67
CA GLY A 76 10.77 -7.21 10.66
C GLY A 76 11.46 -6.76 9.37
N LEU A 77 12.61 -6.11 9.47
CA LEU A 77 13.33 -5.56 8.32
C LEU A 77 14.12 -6.60 7.49
N SER A 78 14.02 -7.87 7.82
CA SER A 78 14.59 -9.01 7.06
C SER A 78 13.52 -9.87 6.39
N GLY A 79 12.23 -9.58 6.60
CA GLY A 79 11.10 -10.39 6.15
C GLY A 79 10.67 -10.19 4.69
N TYR A 80 11.42 -9.43 3.89
CA TYR A 80 11.07 -9.13 2.50
C TYR A 80 11.09 -10.38 1.62
N ARG A 81 10.05 -10.55 0.83
CA ARG A 81 9.88 -11.61 -0.16
C ARG A 81 9.71 -11.06 -1.57
N ASP A 82 9.93 -9.73 -1.76
CA ASP A 82 9.84 -9.03 -3.02
C ASP A 82 11.22 -8.57 -3.53
N PHE A 83 11.24 -7.68 -4.52
CA PHE A 83 12.44 -7.17 -5.18
C PHE A 83 13.45 -6.54 -4.22
N ARG A 84 13.02 -6.00 -3.07
CA ARG A 84 13.90 -5.38 -2.07
C ARG A 84 14.92 -6.37 -1.50
N ARG A 85 14.56 -7.67 -1.43
CA ARG A 85 15.46 -8.74 -0.99
C ARG A 85 16.64 -8.90 -1.94
N ARG A 86 16.38 -8.88 -3.24
CA ARG A 86 17.43 -9.02 -4.27
C ARG A 86 18.36 -7.82 -4.27
N ASP A 87 17.80 -6.64 -4.09
CA ASP A 87 18.53 -5.37 -4.20
C ASP A 87 19.17 -4.96 -2.88
N GLU A 88 19.02 -5.75 -1.80
CA GLU A 88 19.46 -5.45 -0.43
C GLU A 88 19.04 -4.03 0.03
N LYS A 89 17.84 -3.61 -0.36
CA LYS A 89 17.33 -2.26 -0.17
C LYS A 89 16.03 -2.27 0.62
N PRO A 90 16.09 -2.34 1.96
CA PRO A 90 14.89 -2.36 2.79
C PRO A 90 14.05 -1.09 2.62
N MET A 91 14.71 0.07 2.57
CA MET A 91 14.05 1.37 2.42
C MET A 91 13.93 1.74 0.95
N LEU A 92 12.75 2.12 0.53
CA LEU A 92 12.49 2.63 -0.80
C LEU A 92 12.79 4.13 -0.85
N THR A 93 13.42 4.60 -1.91
CA THR A 93 13.55 6.03 -2.20
C THR A 93 12.19 6.63 -2.52
N ARG A 94 12.08 7.96 -2.53
CA ARG A 94 10.84 8.65 -2.92
C ARG A 94 10.35 8.20 -4.31
N SER A 95 11.25 8.15 -5.28
CA SER A 95 10.93 7.70 -6.64
C SER A 95 10.48 6.24 -6.67
N ALA A 96 11.15 5.35 -5.95
CA ALA A 96 10.75 3.94 -5.86
C ALA A 96 9.37 3.77 -5.21
N TRP A 97 9.02 4.57 -4.21
CA TRP A 97 7.66 4.60 -3.64
C TRP A 97 6.62 5.00 -4.68
N GLN A 98 6.91 6.04 -5.48
CA GLN A 98 6.00 6.44 -6.56
C GLN A 98 5.81 5.34 -7.61
N GLU A 99 6.87 4.62 -7.95
CA GLU A 99 6.80 3.48 -8.89
C GLU A 99 5.94 2.32 -8.35
N VAL A 100 6.14 1.90 -7.09
CA VAL A 100 5.34 0.80 -6.52
C VAL A 100 3.89 1.19 -6.32
N LEU A 101 3.59 2.46 -6.05
CA LEU A 101 2.22 2.98 -6.00
C LEU A 101 1.54 2.85 -7.36
N VAL A 102 2.20 3.24 -8.44
CA VAL A 102 1.70 3.07 -9.81
C VAL A 102 1.52 1.58 -10.15
N GLN A 103 2.48 0.72 -9.82
CA GLN A 103 2.37 -0.73 -10.01
C GLN A 103 1.21 -1.35 -9.23
N ALA A 104 0.87 -0.79 -8.08
CA ALA A 104 -0.30 -1.19 -7.30
C ALA A 104 -1.63 -0.63 -7.87
N GLY A 105 -1.55 0.26 -8.86
CA GLY A 105 -2.70 0.86 -9.52
C GLY A 105 -3.25 2.10 -8.83
N PHE A 106 -2.41 2.84 -8.12
CA PHE A 106 -2.71 4.18 -7.62
C PHE A 106 -2.28 5.24 -8.62
N ALA A 107 -2.91 6.42 -8.53
CA ALA A 107 -2.44 7.63 -9.17
C ALA A 107 -1.69 8.49 -8.13
N ASN A 108 -0.43 8.84 -8.42
CA ASN A 108 0.33 9.73 -7.55
C ASN A 108 -0.25 11.15 -7.61
N GLU A 109 -0.53 11.76 -6.46
CA GLU A 109 -1.03 13.14 -6.35
C GLU A 109 0.03 14.08 -5.77
N LEU A 110 0.79 13.63 -4.78
CA LEU A 110 1.78 14.44 -4.08
C LEU A 110 2.95 13.59 -3.63
N ALA A 111 4.15 14.16 -3.70
CA ALA A 111 5.32 13.69 -2.98
C ALA A 111 6.05 14.93 -2.41
N TRP A 112 6.16 15.02 -1.09
CA TRP A 112 6.77 16.16 -0.42
C TRP A 112 7.82 15.70 0.61
N PRO A 113 8.99 16.34 0.68
CA PRO A 113 9.47 17.37 -0.25
C PRO A 113 9.66 16.82 -1.67
N ALA A 114 9.67 17.72 -2.67
CA ALA A 114 9.80 17.34 -4.08
C ALA A 114 11.18 16.78 -4.45
N GLN A 115 12.19 17.15 -3.69
CA GLN A 115 13.56 16.66 -3.86
C GLN A 115 13.64 15.19 -3.42
N GLU A 116 14.54 14.43 -4.02
CA GLU A 116 14.79 13.03 -3.64
C GLU A 116 15.39 12.93 -2.23
N SER A 117 16.23 13.89 -1.87
CA SER A 117 16.78 14.04 -0.51
C SER A 117 15.89 14.95 0.34
N SER A 118 15.58 14.51 1.54
CA SER A 118 14.74 15.22 2.51
C SER A 118 15.54 15.56 3.77
N PRO A 119 15.50 16.81 4.28
CA PRO A 119 16.13 17.15 5.55
C PRO A 119 15.70 16.28 6.72
N LEU A 120 14.46 15.79 6.69
CA LEU A 120 13.91 14.88 7.70
C LEU A 120 14.12 13.41 7.35
N ARG A 121 14.76 13.12 6.22
CA ARG A 121 14.95 11.75 5.67
C ARG A 121 13.65 10.97 5.50
N GLN A 122 12.55 11.68 5.42
CA GLN A 122 11.20 11.14 5.24
C GLN A 122 10.49 11.89 4.13
N HIS A 123 9.57 11.20 3.48
CA HIS A 123 8.66 11.82 2.52
C HIS A 123 7.21 11.54 2.91
N LEU A 124 6.39 12.54 2.67
CA LEU A 124 4.95 12.41 2.60
C LEU A 124 4.56 12.13 1.16
N LEU A 125 3.86 11.04 0.95
CA LEU A 125 3.33 10.64 -0.35
C LEU A 125 1.81 10.56 -0.26
N VAL A 126 1.12 11.12 -1.23
CA VAL A 126 -0.33 10.99 -1.36
C VAL A 126 -0.65 10.36 -2.70
N ALA A 127 -1.40 9.29 -2.64
CA ALA A 127 -1.82 8.56 -3.83
C ALA A 127 -3.33 8.32 -3.82
N ARG A 128 -3.98 8.52 -4.95
CA ARG A 128 -5.42 8.37 -5.11
C ARG A 128 -5.76 6.99 -5.66
N SER A 129 -6.74 6.35 -5.06
CA SER A 129 -7.36 5.15 -5.62
C SER A 129 -8.31 5.54 -6.75
N PRO A 130 -8.09 5.07 -8.00
CA PRO A 130 -9.06 5.27 -9.08
C PRO A 130 -10.34 4.46 -8.83
N GLY A 131 -10.37 3.64 -7.79
CA GLY A 131 -11.40 2.64 -7.55
C GLY A 131 -11.06 1.31 -8.24
N VAL A 132 -11.74 0.27 -7.83
CA VAL A 132 -11.70 -1.02 -8.52
C VAL A 132 -12.79 -0.99 -9.58
N ASN A 133 -12.42 -1.13 -10.84
CA ASN A 133 -13.40 -1.27 -11.91
C ASN A 133 -14.06 -2.64 -11.74
N ARG A 134 -15.19 -2.67 -11.04
CA ARG A 134 -15.96 -3.88 -10.82
C ARG A 134 -16.98 -4.03 -11.91
N PRO A 135 -17.10 -5.20 -12.52
CA PRO A 135 -18.26 -5.47 -13.34
C PRO A 135 -19.51 -5.29 -12.44
N ASP A 136 -20.50 -4.59 -12.96
CA ASP A 136 -21.78 -4.42 -12.30
C ASP A 136 -22.32 -5.80 -11.86
N LYS A 137 -22.58 -5.96 -10.55
CA LYS A 137 -23.10 -7.23 -10.00
C LYS A 137 -24.34 -7.70 -10.76
N LYS A 138 -25.20 -6.78 -11.21
CA LYS A 138 -26.37 -7.09 -12.04
C LYS A 138 -25.97 -7.57 -13.43
N ALA A 139 -24.92 -7.00 -14.03
CA ALA A 139 -24.39 -7.45 -15.33
C ALA A 139 -23.78 -8.85 -15.21
N VAL A 140 -23.00 -9.10 -14.17
CA VAL A 140 -22.44 -10.44 -13.89
C VAL A 140 -23.55 -11.45 -13.63
N SER A 141 -24.54 -11.12 -12.81
CA SER A 141 -25.67 -12.01 -12.55
C SER A 141 -26.46 -12.33 -13.82
N ARG A 142 -26.75 -11.33 -14.65
CA ARG A 142 -27.39 -11.53 -15.95
C ARG A 142 -26.58 -12.43 -16.88
N TYR A 143 -25.26 -12.19 -16.97
CA TYR A 143 -24.36 -13.02 -17.77
C TYR A 143 -24.34 -14.48 -17.29
N LEU A 144 -24.27 -14.71 -15.98
CA LEU A 144 -24.29 -16.04 -15.39
C LEU A 144 -25.65 -16.73 -15.61
N GLN A 145 -26.76 -16.02 -15.46
CA GLN A 145 -28.10 -16.52 -15.76
C GLN A 145 -28.27 -16.91 -17.23
N GLN A 146 -27.76 -16.10 -18.17
CA GLN A 146 -27.83 -16.41 -19.60
C GLN A 146 -26.97 -17.60 -20.00
N ARG A 147 -25.84 -17.81 -19.34
CA ARG A 147 -24.86 -18.84 -19.74
C ARG A 147 -25.00 -20.14 -18.97
N PHE A 148 -25.48 -20.09 -17.76
CA PHE A 148 -25.60 -21.22 -16.83
C PHE A 148 -26.98 -21.32 -16.18
N GLY A 149 -27.93 -20.49 -16.57
CA GLY A 149 -29.29 -20.53 -16.06
C GLY A 149 -29.89 -21.88 -16.37
N THR A 150 -30.10 -22.61 -15.32
CA THR A 150 -30.77 -23.88 -15.31
C THR A 150 -32.21 -23.68 -15.71
N GLY A 151 -32.66 -24.55 -16.60
CA GLY A 151 -34.09 -24.79 -16.75
C GLY A 151 -34.76 -25.21 -15.47
#